data_806462760d6247d0ea06fdeb6487b71e
#
_entry.id   806462760d6247d0ea06fdeb6487b71e
#
_cell.length_a   1.000
_cell.length_b   1.000
_cell.length_c   1.000
_cell.angle_alpha   90.00
_cell.angle_beta   90.00
_cell.angle_gamma   90.00
#
_symmetry.space_group_name_H-M   'P 1'
#
loop_
_entity.id
_entity.type
_entity.pdbx_description
1 polymer ?
#
loop_
_entity_poly.entity_id
_entity_poly.type
_entity_poly.pdbx_seq_one_letter_code
_entity_poly.pdbx_strand_id
1 'polypeptide(L)'
;MTNSNTSQTDRLTLIERLLEIGRFEVLERGHVLYTPDDAATELIVLRSGRVGLFLRSPEGRSLTLGIAEPQQLIGLVAMADATYDSVAEALGEVRIARVTVDQVHDLVNDDPPLGLAL
;
A
#
# COMPACT_ATOMS: atom_id res chain seq x y z
N MET A 1 15.10 24.31 0.29
CA MET A 1 13.94 24.78 0.91
C MET A 1 12.69 24.55 0.13
N THR A 2 12.68 24.25 -1.03
CA THR A 2 11.49 23.92 -1.80
C THR A 2 11.29 22.43 -1.96
N ASN A 3 12.21 21.62 -1.45
CA ASN A 3 12.22 20.19 -1.70
C ASN A 3 11.02 19.47 -1.13
N SER A 4 10.50 19.88 0.02
CA SER A 4 9.36 19.20 0.63
C SER A 4 8.08 19.37 -0.22
N ASN A 5 7.87 20.55 -0.81
CA ASN A 5 6.72 20.78 -1.69
C ASN A 5 6.85 19.96 -2.98
N THR A 6 8.05 19.90 -3.54
CA THR A 6 8.31 19.08 -4.73
C THR A 6 8.09 17.61 -4.45
N SER A 7 8.57 17.11 -3.29
CA SER A 7 8.38 15.72 -2.88
C SER A 7 6.90 15.38 -2.70
N GLN A 8 6.12 16.28 -2.10
CA GLN A 8 4.69 16.07 -1.93
C GLN A 8 3.97 16.03 -3.28
N THR A 9 4.35 16.90 -4.21
CA THR A 9 3.77 16.92 -5.55
C THR A 9 4.08 15.62 -6.28
N ASP A 10 5.33 15.14 -6.20
CA ASP A 10 5.73 13.87 -6.82
C ASP A 10 4.96 12.70 -6.22
N ARG A 11 4.78 12.71 -4.90
CA ARG A 11 4.04 11.66 -4.21
C ARG A 11 2.56 11.64 -4.61
N LEU A 12 1.93 12.81 -4.70
CA LEU A 12 0.53 12.89 -5.14
C LEU A 12 0.39 12.44 -6.59
N THR A 13 1.34 12.79 -7.45
CA THR A 13 1.36 12.34 -8.83
C THR A 13 1.50 10.82 -8.90
N LEU A 14 2.39 10.24 -8.09
CA LEU A 14 2.53 8.78 -8.01
C LEU A 14 1.19 8.12 -7.64
N ILE A 15 0.54 8.61 -6.59
CA ILE A 15 -0.75 8.06 -6.15
C ILE A 15 -1.77 8.14 -7.28
N GLU A 16 -1.89 9.27 -7.95
CA GLU A 16 -2.82 9.45 -9.07
C GLU A 16 -2.54 8.46 -10.19
N ARG A 17 -1.27 8.27 -10.53
CA ARG A 17 -0.88 7.35 -11.60
C ARG A 17 -1.16 5.90 -11.21
N LEU A 18 -0.91 5.53 -9.95
CA LEU A 18 -1.23 4.20 -9.46
C LEU A 18 -2.73 3.94 -9.47
N LEU A 19 -3.54 4.94 -9.15
CA LEU A 19 -4.99 4.82 -9.19
C LEU A 19 -5.51 4.63 -10.62
N GLU A 20 -4.83 5.19 -11.62
CA GLU A 20 -5.22 5.02 -13.02
C GLU A 20 -5.05 3.58 -13.51
N ILE A 21 -4.05 2.87 -13.00
CA ILE A 21 -3.70 1.54 -13.48
C ILE A 21 -4.13 0.42 -12.52
N GLY A 22 -4.52 0.76 -11.31
CA GLY A 22 -4.86 -0.21 -10.28
C GLY A 22 -6.20 -0.89 -10.48
N ARG A 23 -6.35 -2.05 -9.85
CA ARG A 23 -7.63 -2.77 -9.79
C ARG A 23 -8.36 -2.36 -8.52
N PHE A 24 -9.56 -1.80 -8.67
CA PHE A 24 -10.34 -1.31 -7.55
C PHE A 24 -11.12 -2.43 -6.87
N GLU A 25 -11.12 -2.41 -5.54
CA GLU A 25 -11.91 -3.32 -4.71
C GLU A 25 -12.55 -2.56 -3.56
N VAL A 26 -13.71 -3.05 -3.14
CA VAL A 26 -14.38 -2.61 -1.91
C VAL A 26 -14.37 -3.78 -0.97
N LEU A 27 -13.85 -3.59 0.24
CA LEU A 27 -13.69 -4.65 1.23
C LEU A 27 -14.44 -4.28 2.50
N GLU A 28 -15.02 -5.29 3.13
CA GLU A 28 -15.77 -5.09 4.36
C GLU A 28 -14.85 -5.13 5.58
N ARG A 29 -15.34 -4.58 6.68
CA ARG A 29 -14.66 -4.64 7.97
C ARG A 29 -14.24 -6.07 8.30
N GLY A 30 -13.02 -6.22 8.77
CA GLY A 30 -12.45 -7.50 9.14
C GLY A 30 -11.78 -8.27 8.01
N HIS A 31 -11.93 -7.79 6.76
CA HIS A 31 -11.25 -8.43 5.64
C HIS A 31 -9.74 -8.28 5.79
N VAL A 32 -9.02 -9.38 5.65
CA VAL A 32 -7.55 -9.40 5.72
C VAL A 32 -7.01 -9.22 4.30
N LEU A 33 -6.26 -8.14 4.08
CA LEU A 33 -5.69 -7.81 2.78
C LEU A 33 -4.48 -8.69 2.47
N TYR A 34 -3.66 -8.95 3.47
CA TYR A 34 -2.51 -9.84 3.38
C TYR A 34 -2.04 -10.27 4.76
N THR A 35 -1.22 -11.32 4.78
CA THR A 35 -0.58 -11.82 6.01
C THR A 35 0.93 -11.97 5.76
N PRO A 36 1.76 -12.13 6.81
CA PRO A 36 3.20 -12.29 6.64
C PRO A 36 3.63 -13.49 5.81
N ASP A 37 2.78 -14.51 5.69
CA ASP A 37 3.12 -15.70 4.92
C ASP A 37 2.87 -15.52 3.42
N ASP A 38 2.16 -14.46 3.04
CA ASP A 38 1.84 -14.22 1.64
C ASP A 38 3.04 -13.63 0.90
N ALA A 39 3.27 -14.08 -0.33
CA ALA A 39 4.23 -13.44 -1.21
C ALA A 39 3.76 -12.01 -1.52
N ALA A 40 4.66 -11.05 -1.38
CA ALA A 40 4.33 -9.65 -1.62
C ALA A 40 4.46 -9.36 -3.12
N THR A 41 3.34 -9.36 -3.83
CA THR A 41 3.29 -9.17 -5.28
C THR A 41 2.57 -7.89 -5.70
N GLU A 42 1.95 -7.20 -4.76
CA GLU A 42 1.16 -6.02 -5.05
C GLU A 42 1.37 -4.93 -4.01
N LEU A 43 1.37 -3.68 -4.49
CA LEU A 43 1.16 -2.52 -3.64
C LEU A 43 -0.34 -2.25 -3.56
N ILE A 44 -0.76 -1.64 -2.47
CA ILE A 44 -2.14 -1.28 -2.23
C ILE A 44 -2.21 0.22 -1.97
N VAL A 45 -3.08 0.91 -2.70
CA VAL A 45 -3.39 2.32 -2.43
C VAL A 45 -4.71 2.35 -1.68
N LEU A 46 -4.72 2.91 -0.49
CA LEU A 46 -5.95 3.09 0.27
C LEU A 46 -6.68 4.34 -0.26
N ARG A 47 -7.90 4.13 -0.75
CA ARG A 47 -8.72 5.21 -1.31
C ARG A 47 -9.66 5.80 -0.28
N SER A 48 -10.27 4.96 0.56
CA SER A 48 -11.14 5.39 1.64
C SER A 48 -11.18 4.35 2.75
N GLY A 49 -11.54 4.77 3.94
CA GLY A 49 -11.54 3.91 5.13
C GLY A 49 -10.16 3.83 5.77
N ARG A 50 -9.99 2.88 6.66
CA ARG A 50 -8.75 2.68 7.41
C ARG A 50 -8.37 1.21 7.43
N VAL A 51 -7.08 0.95 7.36
CA VAL A 51 -6.50 -0.39 7.42
C VAL A 51 -5.54 -0.45 8.59
N GLY A 52 -5.75 -1.41 9.49
CA GLY A 52 -4.83 -1.67 10.59
C GLY A 52 -3.69 -2.58 10.15
N LEU A 53 -2.50 -2.30 10.64
CA LEU A 53 -1.30 -3.10 10.41
C LEU A 53 -0.87 -3.69 11.74
N PHE A 54 -0.73 -5.01 11.80
CA PHE A 54 -0.50 -5.72 13.06
C PHE A 54 0.59 -6.77 12.92
N LEU A 55 1.32 -6.99 14.02
CA LEU A 55 2.06 -8.23 14.23
C LEU A 55 1.23 -9.12 15.14
N ARG A 56 1.17 -10.41 14.82
CA ARG A 56 0.48 -11.39 15.66
C ARG A 56 1.46 -12.47 16.10
N SER A 57 1.45 -12.78 17.40
CA SER A 57 2.27 -13.85 17.95
C SER A 57 1.54 -15.20 17.81
N PRO A 58 2.29 -16.34 17.90
CA PRO A 58 1.67 -17.65 17.91
C PRO A 58 0.65 -17.84 19.05
N GLU A 59 0.81 -17.09 20.14
CA GLU A 59 -0.09 -17.14 21.29
C GLU A 59 -1.36 -16.30 21.08
N GLY A 60 -1.51 -15.68 19.92
CA GLY A 60 -2.69 -14.90 19.60
C GLY A 60 -2.66 -13.45 20.06
N ARG A 61 -1.53 -12.97 20.54
CA ARG A 61 -1.38 -11.55 20.90
C ARG A 61 -1.19 -10.72 19.64
N SER A 62 -1.73 -9.51 19.65
CA SER A 62 -1.57 -8.55 18.56
C SER A 62 -0.84 -7.32 19.04
N LEU A 63 0.08 -6.84 18.20
CA LEU A 63 0.74 -5.56 18.38
C LEU A 63 0.39 -4.69 17.17
N THR A 64 -0.26 -3.56 17.41
CA THR A 64 -0.58 -2.63 16.34
C THR A 64 0.67 -1.87 15.93
N LEU A 65 1.06 -1.99 14.66
CA LEU A 65 2.19 -1.27 14.09
C LEU A 65 1.77 0.11 13.61
N GLY A 66 0.54 0.24 13.15
CA GLY A 66 0.03 1.50 12.65
C GLY A 66 -1.35 1.33 12.03
N ILE A 67 -1.89 2.46 11.60
CA ILE A 67 -3.17 2.52 10.90
C ILE A 67 -2.94 3.32 9.62
N ALA A 68 -3.24 2.69 8.48
CA ALA A 68 -3.13 3.37 7.20
C ALA A 68 -4.38 4.22 6.96
N GLU A 69 -4.16 5.40 6.44
CA GLU A 69 -5.16 6.41 6.13
C GLU A 69 -5.31 6.55 4.61
N PRO A 70 -6.41 7.18 4.13
CA PRO A 70 -6.58 7.39 2.68
C PRO A 70 -5.39 8.10 2.03
N GLN A 71 -5.09 7.70 0.80
CA GLN A 71 -3.98 8.16 -0.01
C GLN A 71 -2.61 7.67 0.48
N GLN A 72 -2.58 6.69 1.36
CA GLN A 72 -1.34 6.03 1.76
C GLN A 72 -1.14 4.73 0.99
N LEU A 73 0.13 4.38 0.80
CA LEU A 73 0.53 3.12 0.19
C LEU A 73 0.75 2.08 1.28
N ILE A 74 0.27 0.87 1.01
CA ILE A 74 0.45 -0.27 1.91
C ILE A 74 1.16 -1.38 1.12
N GLY A 75 2.03 -2.12 1.81
CA GLY A 75 2.69 -3.27 1.20
C GLY A 75 3.91 -2.91 0.37
N LEU A 76 4.61 -1.83 0.71
CA LEU A 76 5.81 -1.40 -0.02
C LEU A 76 6.92 -2.46 -0.06
N VAL A 77 6.91 -3.43 0.86
CA VAL A 77 7.89 -4.53 0.83
C VAL A 77 7.81 -5.35 -0.47
N ALA A 78 6.69 -5.28 -1.18
CA ALA A 78 6.55 -5.94 -2.48
C ALA A 78 7.61 -5.45 -3.49
N MET A 79 8.06 -4.20 -3.35
CA MET A 79 9.09 -3.65 -4.22
C MET A 79 10.48 -4.23 -3.93
N ALA A 80 10.65 -4.89 -2.79
CA ALA A 80 11.90 -5.54 -2.40
C ALA A 80 11.90 -7.04 -2.68
N ASP A 81 10.91 -7.54 -3.43
CA ASP A 81 10.75 -8.96 -3.76
C ASP A 81 10.77 -9.84 -2.51
N ALA A 82 9.98 -9.45 -1.52
CA ALA A 82 9.91 -10.12 -0.23
C ALA A 82 8.49 -10.63 0.07
N THR A 83 8.29 -11.22 1.24
CA THR A 83 6.95 -11.50 1.76
C THR A 83 6.47 -10.29 2.56
N TYR A 84 5.18 -10.19 2.77
CA TYR A 84 4.65 -9.16 3.66
C TYR A 84 5.15 -9.40 5.08
N ASP A 85 5.32 -8.31 5.83
CA ASP A 85 5.91 -8.34 7.16
C ASP A 85 4.90 -8.13 8.29
N SER A 86 3.63 -8.02 7.94
CA SER A 86 2.58 -7.78 8.91
C SER A 86 1.24 -8.27 8.36
N VAL A 87 0.22 -8.27 9.23
CA VAL A 87 -1.16 -8.48 8.84
C VAL A 87 -1.78 -7.12 8.53
N ALA A 88 -2.45 -6.99 7.40
CA ALA A 88 -3.23 -5.81 7.06
C ALA A 88 -4.72 -6.18 7.08
N GLU A 89 -5.51 -5.45 7.86
CA GLU A 89 -6.92 -5.77 8.06
C GLU A 89 -7.77 -4.51 7.97
N ALA A 90 -8.88 -4.60 7.24
CA ALA A 90 -9.84 -3.51 7.12
C ALA A 90 -10.52 -3.24 8.46
N LEU A 91 -10.47 -2.00 8.93
CA LEU A 91 -11.07 -1.59 10.21
C LEU A 91 -12.51 -1.11 10.06
N GLY A 92 -13.00 -1.04 8.86
CA GLY A 92 -14.35 -0.70 8.45
C GLY A 92 -14.47 -1.00 6.97
N GLU A 93 -15.48 -0.50 6.30
CA GLU A 93 -15.50 -0.58 4.84
C GLU A 93 -14.32 0.20 4.28
N VAL A 94 -13.54 -0.41 3.40
CA VAL A 94 -12.41 0.24 2.74
C VAL A 94 -12.53 0.10 1.25
N ARG A 95 -12.02 1.10 0.54
CA ARG A 95 -11.87 1.09 -0.91
C ARG A 95 -10.40 1.19 -1.23
N ILE A 96 -9.92 0.26 -2.02
CA ILE A 96 -8.49 0.15 -2.34
C ILE A 96 -8.29 0.02 -3.85
N ALA A 97 -7.06 0.28 -4.26
CA ALA A 97 -6.58 -0.08 -5.59
C ALA A 97 -5.35 -0.98 -5.41
N ARG A 98 -5.35 -2.12 -6.08
CA ARG A 98 -4.21 -3.04 -6.08
C ARG A 98 -3.41 -2.81 -7.34
N VAL A 99 -2.10 -2.67 -7.20
CA VAL A 99 -1.18 -2.46 -8.31
C VAL A 99 -0.08 -3.50 -8.21
N THR A 100 0.12 -4.28 -9.27
CA THR A 100 1.17 -5.29 -9.24
C THR A 100 2.54 -4.66 -9.28
N VAL A 101 3.54 -5.38 -8.78
CA VAL A 101 4.94 -4.92 -8.83
C VAL A 101 5.37 -4.65 -10.28
N ASP A 102 4.95 -5.50 -11.21
CA ASP A 102 5.27 -5.30 -12.63
C ASP A 102 4.67 -4.00 -13.17
N GLN A 103 3.42 -3.70 -12.80
CA GLN A 103 2.79 -2.44 -13.19
C GLN A 103 3.54 -1.23 -12.62
N VAL A 104 4.01 -1.34 -11.38
CA VAL A 104 4.80 -0.24 -10.76
C VAL A 104 6.12 -0.06 -11.49
N HIS A 105 6.81 -1.15 -11.82
CA HIS A 105 8.07 -1.08 -12.57
C HIS A 105 7.86 -0.42 -13.93
N ASP A 106 6.81 -0.80 -14.64
CA ASP A 106 6.50 -0.19 -15.94
C ASP A 106 6.24 1.31 -15.81
N LEU A 107 5.49 1.70 -14.79
CA LEU A 107 5.21 3.11 -14.53
C LEU A 107 6.49 3.90 -14.24
N VAL A 108 7.36 3.36 -13.40
CA VAL A 108 8.62 4.02 -13.05
C VAL A 108 9.58 4.08 -14.25
N ASN A 109 9.57 3.05 -15.09
CA ASN A 109 10.37 3.05 -16.31
C ASN A 109 9.92 4.14 -17.29
N ASP A 110 8.62 4.39 -17.37
CA ASP A 110 8.06 5.44 -18.22
C ASP A 110 8.28 6.83 -17.65
N ASP A 111 8.32 6.93 -16.32
CA ASP A 111 8.47 8.20 -15.62
C ASP A 111 9.39 8.02 -14.40
N PRO A 112 10.71 7.97 -14.62
CA PRO A 112 11.67 7.66 -13.55
C PRO A 112 11.59 8.53 -12.30
N PRO A 113 11.27 9.84 -12.36
CA PRO A 113 11.13 10.64 -11.16
C PRO A 113 10.09 10.11 -10.17
N LEU A 114 9.07 9.37 -10.64
CA LEU A 114 8.06 8.80 -9.76
C LEU A 114 8.62 7.74 -8.82
N GLY A 115 9.68 7.05 -9.23
CA GLY A 115 10.34 6.05 -8.39
C GLY A 115 10.92 6.64 -7.12
N LEU A 116 11.28 7.91 -7.12
CA LEU A 116 11.82 8.59 -5.96
C LEU A 116 10.73 8.89 -4.91
N ALA A 117 9.47 8.81 -5.29
CA ALA A 117 8.34 9.07 -4.39
C ALA A 117 7.85 7.81 -3.66
N LEU A 118 8.36 6.66 -4.03
CA LEU A 118 8.05 5.42 -3.31
C LEU A 118 8.75 5.35 -1.93
#